data_c8067c346f1220ed12e7934663a89611
#
_entry.id   c8067c346f1220ed12e7934663a89611
#
_cell.length_a   1.000
_cell.length_b   1.000
_cell.length_c   1.000
_cell.angle_alpha   90.00
_cell.angle_beta   90.00
_cell.angle_gamma   90.00
#
_symmetry.space_group_name_H-M   'P 1'
#
loop_
_entity.id
_entity.type
_entity.pdbx_description
1 polymer ?
#
loop_
_entity_poly.entity_id
_entity_poly.type
_entity_poly.pdbx_seq_one_letter_code
_entity_poly.pdbx_strand_id
1 'polypeptide(L)'
;MLLFVGLGNPGSRYAGNRHNVGFMAIEAIARRFNATAWRKRFQGESAECVIGPEKALLLKPETFMNNSGQAVQEAAQFYKIELADIIVFHDELDLAPGKVRVKLDGGNAGH
;
A
#
# COMPACT_ATOMS: atom_id res chain seq x y z
N MET A 1 -14.66 -3.27 -2.65
CA MET A 1 -13.61 -2.23 -2.67
C MET A 1 -12.28 -2.89 -2.41
N LEU A 2 -11.28 -2.51 -3.18
CA LEU A 2 -9.93 -3.02 -2.99
C LEU A 2 -9.12 -2.06 -2.13
N LEU A 3 -8.11 -2.58 -1.44
CA LEU A 3 -7.16 -1.76 -0.72
C LEU A 3 -5.76 -2.11 -1.18
N PHE A 4 -5.08 -1.15 -1.77
CA PHE A 4 -3.68 -1.28 -2.16
C PHE A 4 -2.83 -0.51 -1.18
N VAL A 5 -1.89 -1.19 -0.56
CA VAL A 5 -1.03 -0.60 0.46
C VAL A 5 0.40 -0.59 -0.06
N GLY A 6 1.03 0.55 -0.06
CA GLY A 6 2.43 0.65 -0.40
C GLY A 6 3.24 0.91 0.86
N LEU A 7 4.11 -0.02 1.21
CA LEU A 7 4.97 0.15 2.37
C LEU A 7 6.28 0.78 1.95
N GLY A 8 6.79 1.62 2.79
CA GLY A 8 8.06 2.27 2.57
C GLY A 8 8.62 2.75 3.89
N ASN A 9 9.70 3.49 3.81
CA ASN A 9 10.30 4.10 4.98
C ASN A 9 9.96 5.59 4.97
N PRO A 10 9.01 6.03 5.81
CA PRO A 10 8.62 7.44 5.77
C PRO A 10 9.74 8.39 6.17
N GLY A 11 10.77 7.88 6.84
CA GLY A 11 11.93 8.70 7.18
C GLY A 11 12.94 8.80 6.07
N SER A 12 12.77 8.09 4.98
CA SER A 12 13.70 8.11 3.88
C SER A 12 13.54 9.37 3.06
N ARG A 13 14.65 9.98 2.71
CA ARG A 13 14.63 11.17 1.86
C ARG A 13 14.94 10.85 0.41
N TYR A 14 15.18 9.59 0.12
CA TYR A 14 15.63 9.18 -1.21
C TYR A 14 14.48 8.54 -1.94
N ALA A 15 13.78 9.34 -2.71
CA ALA A 15 12.58 8.90 -3.40
C ALA A 15 12.82 7.71 -4.29
N GLY A 16 13.99 7.63 -4.89
CA GLY A 16 14.34 6.48 -5.73
C GLY A 16 14.94 5.31 -4.97
N ASN A 17 14.98 5.40 -3.66
CA ASN A 17 15.57 4.39 -2.82
C ASN A 17 14.70 3.13 -2.82
N ARG A 18 15.37 1.95 -2.83
CA ARG A 18 14.63 0.69 -2.83
C ARG A 18 13.75 0.50 -1.60
N HIS A 19 14.04 1.21 -0.51
CA HIS A 19 13.19 1.17 0.67
C HIS A 19 11.83 1.79 0.43
N ASN A 20 11.66 2.50 -0.67
CA ASN A 20 10.40 3.16 -1.01
C ASN A 20 9.72 2.52 -2.20
N VAL A 21 10.09 1.29 -2.54
CA VAL A 21 9.49 0.61 -3.69
C VAL A 21 7.99 0.51 -3.56
N GLY A 22 7.49 0.24 -2.35
CA GLY A 22 6.06 0.16 -2.14
C GLY A 22 5.37 1.49 -2.37
N PHE A 23 5.95 2.58 -1.87
CA PHE A 23 5.40 3.92 -2.11
C PHE A 23 5.38 4.22 -3.60
N MET A 24 6.46 3.89 -4.29
CA MET A 24 6.57 4.15 -5.72
C MET A 24 5.52 3.38 -6.51
N ALA A 25 5.27 2.14 -6.12
CA ALA A 25 4.26 1.33 -6.79
C ALA A 25 2.87 1.95 -6.63
N ILE A 26 2.54 2.39 -5.42
CA ILE A 26 1.24 2.98 -5.16
C ILE A 26 1.08 4.31 -5.89
N GLU A 27 2.14 5.10 -5.94
CA GLU A 27 2.08 6.36 -6.67
C GLU A 27 1.91 6.14 -8.17
N ALA A 28 2.53 5.07 -8.69
CA ALA A 28 2.35 4.73 -10.10
C ALA A 28 0.91 4.34 -10.40
N ILE A 29 0.30 3.58 -9.50
CA ILE A 29 -1.11 3.22 -9.64
C ILE A 29 -1.99 4.47 -9.60
N ALA A 30 -1.69 5.37 -8.68
CA ALA A 30 -2.46 6.61 -8.57
C ALA A 30 -2.42 7.41 -9.86
N ARG A 31 -1.25 7.51 -10.48
CA ARG A 31 -1.13 8.23 -11.74
C ARG A 31 -1.85 7.51 -12.88
N ARG A 32 -1.72 6.21 -12.92
CA ARG A 32 -2.31 5.42 -13.99
C ARG A 32 -3.82 5.52 -14.00
N PHE A 33 -4.43 5.54 -12.85
CA PHE A 33 -5.89 5.49 -12.73
C PHE A 33 -6.50 6.81 -12.27
N ASN A 34 -5.74 7.89 -12.35
CA ASN A 34 -6.24 9.24 -12.04
C ASN A 34 -6.89 9.32 -10.67
N ALA A 35 -6.15 8.89 -9.66
CA ALA A 35 -6.65 8.90 -8.31
C ALA A 35 -6.91 10.32 -7.82
N THR A 36 -7.74 10.41 -6.80
CA THR A 36 -7.98 11.68 -6.12
C THR A 36 -6.68 12.19 -5.50
N ALA A 37 -6.72 13.43 -5.02
CA ALA A 37 -5.58 13.98 -4.30
C ALA A 37 -5.32 13.16 -3.04
N TRP A 38 -4.05 13.09 -2.66
CA TRP A 38 -3.67 12.40 -1.43
C TRP A 38 -4.17 13.19 -0.22
N ARG A 39 -4.68 12.48 0.75
CA ARG A 39 -5.17 13.06 2.00
C ARG A 39 -4.55 12.33 3.17
N LYS A 40 -4.29 13.07 4.24
CA LYS A 40 -3.78 12.45 5.46
C LYS A 40 -4.90 11.77 6.20
N ARG A 41 -4.88 10.46 6.18
CA ARG A 41 -5.86 9.61 6.85
C ARG A 41 -5.22 8.27 7.16
N PHE A 42 -5.76 7.58 8.14
CA PHE A 42 -5.35 6.21 8.47
C PHE A 42 -3.86 6.11 8.72
N GLN A 43 -3.33 7.10 9.46
CA GLN A 43 -1.91 7.13 9.83
C GLN A 43 -0.99 7.10 8.61
N GLY A 44 -1.41 7.75 7.55
CA GLY A 44 -0.62 7.84 6.34
C GLY A 44 -1.29 8.77 5.35
N GLU A 45 -1.07 8.50 4.09
CA GLU A 45 -1.74 9.24 3.03
C GLU A 45 -2.58 8.29 2.21
N SER A 46 -3.77 8.72 1.87
CA SER A 46 -4.67 7.89 1.09
C SER A 46 -5.26 8.65 -0.08
N ALA A 47 -5.61 7.91 -1.11
CA ALA A 47 -6.30 8.42 -2.29
C ALA A 47 -7.22 7.33 -2.80
N GLU A 48 -8.14 7.69 -3.66
CA GLU A 48 -9.11 6.75 -4.20
C GLU A 48 -9.07 6.76 -5.71
N CYS A 49 -9.31 5.63 -6.29
CA CYS A 49 -9.43 5.53 -7.74
C CYS A 49 -10.40 4.41 -8.09
N VAL A 50 -10.65 4.27 -9.38
CA VAL A 50 -11.50 3.20 -9.89
C VAL A 50 -10.67 2.38 -10.87
N ILE A 51 -10.64 1.08 -10.63
CA ILE A 51 -9.90 0.15 -11.48
C ILE A 51 -10.91 -0.83 -12.04
N GLY A 52 -11.25 -0.65 -13.32
CA GLY A 52 -12.31 -1.43 -13.91
C GLY A 52 -13.62 -1.13 -13.20
N PRO A 53 -14.36 -2.15 -12.76
CA PRO A 53 -15.62 -1.93 -12.04
C PRO A 53 -15.43 -1.71 -10.53
N GLU A 54 -14.19 -1.75 -10.04
CA GLU A 54 -13.95 -1.74 -8.61
C GLU A 54 -13.40 -0.42 -8.15
N LYS A 55 -13.90 0.06 -7.03
CA LYS A 55 -13.25 1.16 -6.32
C LYS A 55 -12.06 0.63 -5.57
N ALA A 56 -11.02 1.44 -5.51
CA ALA A 56 -9.80 1.09 -4.80
C ALA A 56 -9.36 2.23 -3.92
N LEU A 57 -8.96 1.88 -2.70
CA LEU A 57 -8.31 2.81 -1.80
C LEU A 57 -6.82 2.56 -1.90
N LEU A 58 -6.06 3.63 -2.06
CA LEU A 58 -4.61 3.56 -2.09
C LEU A 58 -4.10 4.14 -0.78
N LEU A 59 -3.19 3.44 -0.13
CA LEU A 59 -2.71 3.85 1.17
C LEU A 59 -1.19 3.77 1.23
N LYS A 60 -0.58 4.87 1.66
CA LYS A 60 0.85 4.93 1.96
C LYS A 60 0.97 5.18 3.46
N PRO A 61 1.13 4.15 4.28
CA PRO A 61 1.30 4.37 5.72
C PRO A 61 2.53 5.20 6.00
N GLU A 62 2.41 6.12 6.95
CA GLU A 62 3.53 6.95 7.38
C GLU A 62 4.06 6.50 8.73
N THR A 63 3.60 5.35 9.18
CA THR A 63 4.15 4.72 10.37
C THR A 63 5.40 3.96 9.99
N PHE A 64 6.23 3.66 11.00
CA PHE A 64 7.34 2.74 10.74
C PHE A 64 6.79 1.36 10.38
N MET A 65 7.60 0.59 9.66
CA MET A 65 7.16 -0.67 9.09
C MET A 65 6.47 -1.58 10.11
N ASN A 66 7.00 -1.63 11.33
CA ASN A 66 6.43 -2.49 12.36
C ASN A 66 5.05 -2.02 12.83
N ASN A 67 4.65 -0.80 12.50
CA ASN A 67 3.35 -0.26 12.89
C ASN A 67 2.40 -0.10 11.71
N SER A 68 2.84 -0.49 10.53
CA SER A 68 2.02 -0.30 9.33
C SER A 68 0.73 -1.10 9.37
N GLY A 69 0.74 -2.20 10.09
CA GLY A 69 -0.47 -3.01 10.23
C GLY A 69 -1.63 -2.24 10.86
N GLN A 70 -1.33 -1.30 11.76
CA GLN A 70 -2.39 -0.50 12.36
C GLN A 70 -3.06 0.40 11.33
N ALA A 71 -2.27 1.01 10.46
CA ALA A 71 -2.80 1.86 9.41
C ALA A 71 -3.70 1.06 8.46
N VAL A 72 -3.24 -0.12 8.08
CA VAL A 72 -4.00 -0.99 7.18
C VAL A 72 -5.30 -1.41 7.84
N GLN A 73 -5.23 -1.82 9.11
CA GLN A 73 -6.41 -2.25 9.83
C GLN A 73 -7.43 -1.13 9.96
N GLU A 74 -6.97 0.07 10.24
CA GLU A 74 -7.85 1.22 10.39
C GLU A 74 -8.59 1.51 9.09
N ALA A 75 -7.87 1.51 7.97
CA ALA A 75 -8.47 1.77 6.68
C ALA A 75 -9.45 0.65 6.30
N ALA A 76 -9.05 -0.60 6.52
CA ALA A 76 -9.90 -1.72 6.17
C ALA A 76 -11.18 -1.73 6.98
N GLN A 77 -11.11 -1.39 8.26
CA GLN A 77 -12.29 -1.34 9.10
C GLN A 77 -13.22 -0.20 8.70
N PHE A 78 -12.64 0.94 8.36
CA PHE A 78 -13.45 2.10 7.99
C PHE A 78 -14.30 1.82 6.76
N TYR A 79 -13.73 1.18 5.77
CA TYR A 79 -14.43 0.88 4.52
C TYR A 79 -14.99 -0.53 4.48
N LYS A 80 -14.82 -1.29 5.53
CA LYS A 80 -15.30 -2.69 5.62
C LYS A 80 -14.71 -3.54 4.50
N ILE A 81 -13.42 -3.39 4.28
CA ILE A 81 -12.70 -4.13 3.25
C ILE A 81 -12.24 -5.46 3.83
N GLU A 82 -12.52 -6.53 3.11
CA GLU A 82 -12.15 -7.87 3.55
C GLU A 82 -10.66 -8.12 3.28
N LEU A 83 -10.08 -9.00 4.06
CA LEU A 83 -8.66 -9.32 3.94
C LEU A 83 -8.28 -9.78 2.53
N ALA A 84 -9.16 -10.52 1.89
CA ALA A 84 -8.88 -11.02 0.55
C ALA A 84 -8.72 -9.89 -0.47
N ASP A 85 -9.20 -8.70 -0.15
CA ASP A 85 -9.15 -7.56 -1.06
C ASP A 85 -8.03 -6.59 -0.72
N ILE A 86 -7.12 -6.98 0.15
CA ILE A 86 -5.99 -6.15 0.55
C ILE A 86 -4.74 -6.66 -0.12
N ILE A 87 -4.07 -5.78 -0.86
CA ILE A 87 -2.86 -6.11 -1.60
C ILE A 87 -1.76 -5.18 -1.13
N VAL A 88 -0.65 -5.76 -0.69
CA VAL A 88 0.45 -5.00 -0.13
C VAL A 88 1.66 -5.06 -1.05
N PHE A 89 2.21 -3.90 -1.35
CA PHE A 89 3.43 -3.77 -2.14
C PHE A 89 4.56 -3.38 -1.20
N HIS A 90 5.62 -4.16 -1.18
CA HIS A 90 6.75 -3.84 -0.34
C HIS A 90 8.03 -4.46 -0.88
N ASP A 91 9.14 -3.93 -0.40
CA ASP A 91 10.45 -4.44 -0.74
C ASP A 91 10.96 -5.23 0.46
N GLU A 92 11.27 -6.49 0.25
CA GLU A 92 11.79 -7.34 1.31
C GLU A 92 13.30 -7.42 1.16
N LEU A 93 13.98 -6.52 1.85
CA LEU A 93 15.42 -6.40 1.71
C LEU A 93 16.18 -7.60 2.27
N ASP A 94 15.55 -8.35 3.16
CA ASP A 94 16.19 -9.50 3.76
C ASP A 94 16.20 -10.71 2.84
N LEU A 95 15.55 -10.61 1.71
CA LEU A 95 15.49 -11.69 0.75
C LEU A 95 16.52 -11.49 -0.34
N ALA A 96 16.65 -12.49 -1.20
CA ALA A 96 17.54 -12.38 -2.33
C ALA A 96 17.22 -11.14 -3.15
N PRO A 97 18.22 -10.54 -3.78
CA PRO A 97 18.01 -9.35 -4.59
C PRO A 97 16.91 -9.54 -5.62
N GLY A 98 16.18 -8.49 -5.87
CA GLY A 98 15.12 -8.53 -6.87
C GLY A 98 13.79 -9.02 -6.38
N LYS A 99 13.69 -9.38 -5.13
CA LYS A 99 12.42 -9.86 -4.61
C LYS A 99 11.59 -8.69 -4.12
N VAL A 100 10.79 -8.20 -5.03
CA VAL A 100 9.73 -7.27 -4.71
C VAL A 100 8.45 -8.04 -4.82
N ARG A 101 7.65 -7.97 -3.80
CA ARG A 101 6.46 -8.80 -3.73
C ARG A 101 5.19 -8.01 -3.75
N VAL A 102 4.20 -8.59 -4.42
CA VAL A 102 2.82 -8.21 -4.22
C VAL A 102 2.22 -9.33 -3.38
N LYS A 103 1.77 -8.98 -2.19
CA LYS A 103 1.17 -9.95 -1.30
C LYS A 103 -0.31 -9.73 -1.22
N LEU A 104 -1.07 -10.79 -1.36
CA LEU A 104 -2.45 -10.78 -0.93
C LEU A 104 -2.46 -11.06 0.54
N ASP A 105 -2.89 -10.12 1.31
CA ASP A 105 -3.08 -10.33 2.72
C ASP A 105 -4.27 -11.25 2.91
N GLY A 106 -4.35 -11.89 4.06
CA GLY A 106 -5.41 -12.85 4.29
C GLY A 106 -4.96 -14.27 4.18
N GLY A 107 -3.68 -14.46 4.05
CA GLY A 107 -3.09 -15.75 4.26
C GLY A 107 -3.04 -16.65 3.08
N ASN A 108 -3.43 -16.21 1.94
CA ASN A 108 -3.31 -17.06 0.78
C ASN A 108 -2.29 -16.54 -0.19
N ALA A 109 -1.60 -15.53 0.17
CA ALA A 109 -0.67 -14.88 -0.71
C ALA A 109 0.55 -15.75 -0.92
N GLY A 110 0.63 -16.36 -2.04
CA GLY A 110 1.76 -17.18 -2.35
C GLY A 110 1.89 -18.38 -1.46
N HIS A 111 0.85 -18.76 -0.89
CA HIS A 111 0.92 -19.93 -0.02
C HIS A 111 -0.26 -20.75 -0.10
#